data_b5c6801f220a978a3d9744c71e825941
#
_entry.id   b5c6801f220a978a3d9744c71e825941
#
_cell.length_a   1.000
_cell.length_b   1.000
_cell.length_c   1.000
_cell.angle_alpha   90.00
_cell.angle_beta   90.00
_cell.angle_gamma   90.00
#
_symmetry.space_group_name_H-M   'P 1'
#
loop_
_entity.id
_entity.type
_entity.pdbx_description
1 polymer ?
#
loop_
_entity_poly.entity_id
_entity_poly.type
_entity_poly.pdbx_seq_one_letter_code
_entity_poly.pdbx_strand_id
1 'polypeptide(L)' 'EGITAKVFAALAGAGVNVRLINQGPSELNIIVGVAPEDYPTAVRAIYAAFAS' A
#
# COMPACT_ATOMS: atom_id res chain seq x y z
N GLU A 1 -8.08 -7.22 9.85
CA GLU A 1 -7.19 -8.21 9.28
C GLU A 1 -7.46 -8.36 7.80
N GLY A 2 -6.49 -8.41 7.01
CA GLY A 2 -6.68 -8.42 5.58
C GLY A 2 -6.59 -7.05 4.95
N ILE A 3 -6.62 -5.98 5.74
CA ILE A 3 -6.50 -4.63 5.18
C ILE A 3 -5.14 -4.45 4.53
N THR A 4 -4.09 -4.88 5.21
CA THR A 4 -2.74 -4.78 4.66
C THR A 4 -2.60 -5.58 3.38
N ALA A 5 -3.12 -6.81 3.38
CA ALA A 5 -3.07 -7.64 2.19
C ALA A 5 -3.86 -7.03 1.05
N LYS A 6 -4.99 -6.39 1.37
CA LYS A 6 -5.82 -5.75 0.36
C LYS A 6 -5.10 -4.58 -0.29
N VAL A 7 -4.42 -3.77 0.52
CA VAL A 7 -3.63 -2.65 0.02
C VAL A 7 -2.51 -3.14 -0.87
N PHE A 8 -1.82 -4.19 -0.43
CA PHE A 8 -0.74 -4.76 -1.21
C PHE A 8 -1.20 -5.29 -2.55
N ALA A 9 -2.30 -6.05 -2.52
CA ALA A 9 -2.82 -6.61 -3.76
C ALA A 9 -3.21 -5.50 -4.72
N ALA A 10 -3.80 -4.42 -4.21
CA ALA A 10 -4.20 -3.30 -5.05
C ALA A 10 -2.99 -2.63 -5.69
N LEU A 11 -1.95 -2.39 -4.90
CA LEU A 11 -0.75 -1.72 -5.40
C LEU A 11 0.00 -2.61 -6.38
N ALA A 12 0.11 -3.89 -6.07
CA ALA A 12 0.78 -4.82 -6.96
C ALA A 12 0.04 -4.93 -8.29
N GLY A 13 -1.28 -4.96 -8.23
CA GLY A 13 -2.08 -5.03 -9.43
C GLY A 13 -1.96 -3.79 -10.30
N ALA A 14 -1.66 -2.66 -9.67
CA ALA A 14 -1.46 -1.40 -10.40
C ALA A 14 -0.04 -1.24 -10.93
N GLY A 15 0.84 -2.20 -10.63
CA GLY A 15 2.21 -2.12 -11.09
C GLY A 15 3.07 -1.15 -10.30
N VAL A 16 2.66 -0.82 -9.09
CA VAL A 16 3.36 0.14 -8.25
C VAL A 16 4.42 -0.59 -7.43
N ASN A 17 5.62 -0.03 -7.41
CA ASN A 17 6.72 -0.58 -6.62
C ASN A 17 6.57 -0.11 -5.19
N VAL A 18 6.44 -1.05 -4.26
CA VAL A 18 6.14 -0.74 -2.87
C VAL A 18 7.28 -1.20 -1.97
N ARG A 19 7.65 -0.33 -1.04
CA ARG A 19 8.60 -0.68 0.00
C ARG A 19 7.88 -0.74 1.34
N LEU A 20 8.24 -1.73 2.12
CA LEU A 20 7.67 -1.90 3.44
C LEU A 20 8.71 -1.63 4.50
N ILE A 21 8.33 -0.81 5.45
CA ILE A 21 9.17 -0.54 6.60
C ILE A 21 8.35 -0.84 7.84
N ASN A 22 8.79 -1.85 8.57
CA ASN A 22 8.15 -2.22 9.82
C ASN A 22 8.93 -1.57 10.95
N GLN A 23 8.25 -0.75 11.73
CA GLN A 23 8.90 -0.04 12.82
C GLN A 23 8.43 -0.57 14.15
N GLY A 24 9.41 -1.01 14.95
CA GLY A 24 9.15 -1.41 16.30
C GLY A 24 8.63 -2.82 16.44
N PRO A 25 9.10 -3.53 17.47
CA PRO A 25 8.72 -4.92 17.64
C PRO A 25 7.31 -5.12 18.20
N SER A 26 6.78 -4.11 18.85
CA SER A 26 5.47 -4.25 19.50
C SER A 26 4.39 -3.41 18.87
N GLU A 27 4.69 -2.74 17.76
CA GLU A 27 3.69 -1.92 17.08
C GLU A 27 3.53 -2.37 15.66
N LEU A 28 2.29 -2.35 15.21
CA LEU A 28 1.95 -2.78 13.86
C LEU A 28 1.95 -1.58 12.91
N ASN A 29 3.00 -0.79 12.99
CA ASN A 29 3.11 0.35 12.10
C ASN A 29 3.86 -0.06 10.86
N ILE A 30 3.13 -0.15 9.76
CA ILE A 30 3.72 -0.47 8.47
C ILE A 30 3.69 0.80 7.64
N ILE A 31 4.88 1.27 7.27
CA ILE A 31 5.00 2.42 6.41
C ILE A 31 5.19 1.94 4.98
N VAL A 32 4.30 2.38 4.12
CA VAL A 32 4.36 2.01 2.71
C VAL A 32 5.04 3.16 1.96
N GLY A 33 6.19 2.86 1.39
CA GLY A 33 6.92 3.83 0.60
C GLY A 33 6.67 3.61 -0.88
N VAL A 34 6.31 4.68 -1.58
CA VAL A 34 6.02 4.64 -3.00
C VAL A 34 6.81 5.75 -3.68
N ALA A 35 7.34 5.48 -4.86
CA ALA A 35 8.03 6.51 -5.62
C ALA A 35 7.08 7.67 -5.92
N PRO A 36 7.57 8.92 -5.88
CA PRO A 36 6.68 10.06 -6.08
C PRO A 36 5.89 10.01 -7.38
N GLU A 37 6.48 9.51 -8.44
CA GLU A 37 5.78 9.44 -9.71
C GLU A 37 4.65 8.43 -9.69
N ASP A 38 4.64 7.52 -8.71
CA ASP A 38 3.60 6.51 -8.60
C ASP A 38 2.51 6.89 -7.62
N TYR A 39 2.62 8.05 -6.98
CA TYR A 39 1.63 8.48 -6.01
C TYR A 39 0.20 8.52 -6.57
N PRO A 40 -0.04 9.14 -7.71
CA PRO A 40 -1.41 9.18 -8.23
C PRO A 40 -1.98 7.80 -8.51
N THR A 41 -1.15 6.93 -9.06
CA THR A 41 -1.57 5.56 -9.37
C THR A 41 -1.85 4.79 -8.08
N ALA A 42 -0.97 4.95 -7.08
CA ALA A 42 -1.12 4.27 -5.81
C ALA A 42 -2.40 4.71 -5.09
N VAL A 43 -2.65 6.00 -5.07
CA VAL A 43 -3.84 6.53 -4.41
C VAL A 43 -5.11 5.99 -5.08
N ARG A 44 -5.12 5.97 -6.40
CA ARG A 44 -6.28 5.46 -7.12
C ARG A 44 -6.50 3.97 -6.86
N ALA A 45 -5.40 3.21 -6.83
CA ALA A 45 -5.50 1.78 -6.61
C ALA A 45 -6.07 1.48 -5.22
N ILE A 46 -5.56 2.19 -4.21
CA ILE A 46 -6.05 2.00 -2.86
C ILE A 46 -7.51 2.42 -2.74
N TYR A 47 -7.83 3.56 -3.31
CA TYR A 47 -9.20 4.05 -3.25
C TYR A 47 -10.17 3.06 -3.91
N ALA A 48 -9.80 2.55 -5.07
CA ALA A 48 -10.65 1.60 -5.77
C ALA A 48 -10.82 0.32 -4.96
N ALA A 49 -9.78 -0.12 -4.27
CA ALA A 49 -9.84 -1.33 -3.48
C ALA A 49 -10.84 -1.23 -2.34
N PHE A 50 -10.97 -0.04 -1.76
CA PHE A 50 -11.87 0.17 -0.63
C PHE A 50 -13.23 0.74 -1.01
N ALA A 51 -13.35 1.25 -2.22
CA ALA A 51 -14.59 1.87 -2.66
C ALA A 51 -15.56 0.89 -3.32
N SER A 52 -15.07 -0.28 -3.68
CA SER A 52 -15.91 -1.24 -4.37
C SER A 52 -16.74 -2.12 -3.45
#